data_3444291627d520d451cb758638517425
#
_entry.id   3444291627d520d451cb758638517425
#
_cell.length_a   1.000
_cell.length_b   1.000
_cell.length_c   1.000
_cell.angle_alpha   90.00
_cell.angle_beta   90.00
_cell.angle_gamma   90.00
#
_symmetry.space_group_name_H-M   'P 1'
#
loop_
_entity.id
_entity.type
_entity.pdbx_description
1 polymer ?
#
loop_
_entity_poly.entity_id
_entity_poly.type
_entity_poly.pdbx_seq_one_letter_code
_entity_poly.pdbx_strand_id
1 'polypeptide(L)'
;QLYQKNRNSTLNTSSTLVGDTYITAGDLGFLAYDMETGKELETIPYQTGDSDAEGSLAAGEGDDIYLCNAAGIHHMALGGTMWETIVDGSLNSLSLPGIRISKMCVGKNNDFFVWYEKDENPVLAHYVYDPDTISVPTSTLTVYGLDLSEKYLIRQGAIRFQMENPDIRVEVIDGRKQMEGMMDADIIRSLNEELLTGAGADVLVLDGLPGKSYIEKGILEDMSELLAPFTESGEIYRNLTGHFRRSDGSVYEVPVRVLFPVVYGEAGATASLSSLQAYLEYQESPGAGSISGKTVY
;
A
#
# COMPACT_ATOMS: atom_id res chain seq x y z
N GLN A 1 -24.03 -33.69 -9.85
CA GLN A 1 -23.81 -32.46 -9.07
C GLN A 1 -22.30 -32.37 -8.86
N LEU A 2 -21.59 -31.56 -9.67
CA LEU A 2 -20.14 -31.56 -9.75
C LEU A 2 -19.50 -30.91 -8.50
N TYR A 3 -20.09 -29.84 -7.99
CA TYR A 3 -19.57 -29.12 -6.84
C TYR A 3 -20.67 -28.26 -6.19
N GLN A 4 -20.80 -28.35 -4.89
CA GLN A 4 -21.66 -27.44 -4.12
C GLN A 4 -20.79 -26.68 -3.12
N LYS A 5 -20.48 -25.42 -3.47
CA LYS A 5 -19.70 -24.54 -2.62
C LYS A 5 -20.42 -24.22 -1.32
N ASN A 6 -19.74 -24.40 -0.22
CA ASN A 6 -20.25 -23.96 1.08
C ASN A 6 -20.25 -22.42 1.12
N ARG A 7 -21.40 -21.79 1.27
CA ARG A 7 -21.59 -20.33 1.16
C ARG A 7 -20.91 -19.50 2.28
N ASN A 8 -20.19 -20.14 3.18
CA ASN A 8 -19.54 -19.45 4.30
C ASN A 8 -18.09 -19.00 4.06
N SER A 9 -17.52 -19.25 2.88
CA SER A 9 -16.22 -18.67 2.55
C SER A 9 -16.42 -17.28 1.94
N THR A 10 -15.92 -16.27 2.61
CA THR A 10 -15.85 -14.87 2.14
C THR A 10 -14.79 -14.67 1.04
N LEU A 11 -14.10 -15.74 0.63
CA LEU A 11 -13.11 -15.71 -0.43
C LEU A 11 -13.81 -15.46 -1.77
N ASN A 12 -13.36 -14.45 -2.46
CA ASN A 12 -13.75 -14.12 -3.84
C ASN A 12 -13.14 -15.22 -4.74
N THR A 13 -13.82 -16.37 -4.85
CA THR A 13 -13.28 -17.54 -5.52
C THR A 13 -13.28 -17.31 -7.01
N SER A 14 -12.12 -16.99 -7.53
CA SER A 14 -11.91 -16.99 -8.96
C SER A 14 -11.90 -18.41 -9.50
N SER A 15 -12.45 -18.58 -10.67
CA SER A 15 -12.42 -19.84 -11.40
C SER A 15 -12.23 -19.58 -12.89
N THR A 16 -11.64 -20.57 -13.59
CA THR A 16 -11.43 -20.51 -15.02
C THR A 16 -11.59 -21.91 -15.64
N LEU A 17 -11.72 -21.97 -16.96
CA LEU A 17 -11.77 -23.20 -17.74
C LEU A 17 -10.61 -23.20 -18.71
N VAL A 18 -9.75 -24.22 -18.64
CA VAL A 18 -8.60 -24.42 -19.52
C VAL A 18 -8.80 -25.75 -20.24
N GLY A 19 -9.08 -25.73 -21.55
CA GLY A 19 -9.54 -26.92 -22.27
C GLY A 19 -10.76 -27.54 -21.59
N ASP A 20 -10.65 -28.80 -21.22
CA ASP A 20 -11.71 -29.53 -20.48
C ASP A 20 -11.47 -29.56 -18.94
N THR A 21 -10.56 -28.75 -18.43
CA THR A 21 -10.24 -28.67 -17.01
C THR A 21 -10.81 -27.41 -16.37
N TYR A 22 -11.71 -27.60 -15.40
CA TYR A 22 -12.23 -26.50 -14.56
C TYR A 22 -11.34 -26.32 -13.35
N ILE A 23 -10.85 -25.10 -13.16
CA ILE A 23 -9.93 -24.71 -12.07
C ILE A 23 -10.62 -23.70 -11.18
N THR A 24 -10.58 -23.93 -9.87
CA THR A 24 -11.17 -23.02 -8.87
C THR A 24 -10.29 -22.95 -7.62
N ALA A 25 -10.36 -21.85 -6.87
CA ALA A 25 -9.63 -21.72 -5.62
C ALA A 25 -10.12 -22.73 -4.57
N GLY A 26 -9.19 -23.33 -3.86
CA GLY A 26 -9.35 -24.20 -2.69
C GLY A 26 -8.54 -23.70 -1.50
N ASP A 27 -8.60 -24.41 -0.38
CA ASP A 27 -7.96 -23.99 0.88
C ASP A 27 -6.41 -24.04 0.84
N LEU A 28 -5.84 -24.92 0.01
CA LEU A 28 -4.39 -25.17 -0.09
C LEU A 28 -3.80 -24.88 -1.47
N GLY A 29 -4.55 -24.20 -2.33
CA GLY A 29 -4.17 -23.94 -3.71
C GLY A 29 -5.40 -23.96 -4.62
N PHE A 30 -5.21 -24.27 -5.90
CA PHE A 30 -6.31 -24.39 -6.85
C PHE A 30 -6.66 -25.85 -7.08
N LEU A 31 -7.97 -26.15 -7.06
CA LEU A 31 -8.52 -27.46 -7.36
C LEU A 31 -8.84 -27.54 -8.84
N ALA A 32 -8.37 -28.61 -9.49
CA ALA A 32 -8.63 -28.89 -10.90
C ALA A 32 -9.61 -30.06 -11.05
N TYR A 33 -10.60 -29.93 -11.91
CA TYR A 33 -11.64 -30.92 -12.17
C TYR A 33 -11.75 -31.20 -13.68
N ASP A 34 -11.77 -32.45 -14.04
CA ASP A 34 -12.12 -32.87 -15.38
C ASP A 34 -13.63 -32.63 -15.65
N MET A 35 -13.95 -31.86 -16.67
CA MET A 35 -15.32 -31.44 -16.94
C MET A 35 -16.21 -32.54 -17.52
N GLU A 36 -15.64 -33.56 -18.16
CA GLU A 36 -16.38 -34.67 -18.71
C GLU A 36 -16.80 -35.66 -17.61
N THR A 37 -15.87 -36.00 -16.73
CA THR A 37 -16.08 -37.00 -15.68
C THR A 37 -16.45 -36.44 -14.32
N GLY A 38 -16.19 -35.16 -14.07
CA GLY A 38 -16.38 -34.48 -12.79
C GLY A 38 -15.39 -34.93 -11.72
N LYS A 39 -14.34 -35.63 -12.09
CA LYS A 39 -13.30 -36.07 -11.15
C LYS A 39 -12.36 -34.93 -10.83
N GLU A 40 -11.98 -34.86 -9.56
CA GLU A 40 -10.85 -34.06 -9.13
C GLU A 40 -9.56 -34.68 -9.69
N LEU A 41 -8.74 -33.84 -10.35
CA LEU A 41 -7.50 -34.27 -10.97
C LEU A 41 -6.36 -34.11 -9.96
N GLU A 42 -5.91 -32.91 -9.76
CA GLU A 42 -4.83 -32.58 -8.84
C GLU A 42 -5.06 -31.21 -8.19
N THR A 43 -4.43 -30.98 -7.05
CA THR A 43 -4.35 -29.66 -6.45
C THR A 43 -3.14 -28.96 -7.02
N ILE A 44 -3.34 -27.80 -7.63
CA ILE A 44 -2.28 -26.94 -8.14
C ILE A 44 -1.79 -26.10 -6.94
N PRO A 45 -0.56 -26.33 -6.45
CA PRO A 45 -0.07 -25.59 -5.30
C PRO A 45 0.10 -24.13 -5.64
N TYR A 46 -0.34 -23.27 -4.76
CA TYR A 46 -0.07 -21.85 -4.81
C TYR A 46 0.56 -21.46 -3.48
N GLN A 47 1.83 -21.03 -3.52
CA GLN A 47 2.48 -20.48 -2.33
C GLN A 47 2.02 -19.04 -2.15
N THR A 48 1.05 -18.87 -1.28
CA THR A 48 0.61 -17.55 -0.87
C THR A 48 1.52 -17.01 0.24
N GLY A 49 2.10 -15.85 0.06
CA GLY A 49 2.39 -14.96 1.17
C GLY A 49 1.05 -14.52 1.80
N ASP A 50 1.05 -14.12 3.04
CA ASP A 50 -0.08 -13.94 3.98
C ASP A 50 -1.39 -13.26 3.50
N SER A 51 -1.52 -12.78 2.27
CA SER A 51 -2.73 -12.11 1.77
C SER A 51 -3.05 -12.35 0.29
N ASP A 52 -2.28 -13.17 -0.42
CA ASP A 52 -2.26 -13.16 -1.89
C ASP A 52 -3.17 -14.22 -2.56
N ALA A 53 -3.96 -14.95 -1.78
CA ALA A 53 -4.96 -15.89 -2.30
C ALA A 53 -6.17 -15.21 -2.96
N GLU A 54 -6.35 -13.90 -2.72
CA GLU A 54 -7.41 -13.12 -3.35
C GLU A 54 -6.96 -12.60 -4.71
N GLY A 55 -7.38 -13.28 -5.77
CA GLY A 55 -7.02 -12.89 -7.12
C GLY A 55 -8.00 -13.40 -8.16
N SER A 56 -7.73 -13.11 -9.40
CA SER A 56 -8.49 -13.58 -10.56
C SER A 56 -7.70 -14.55 -11.39
N LEU A 57 -8.23 -15.76 -11.59
CA LEU A 57 -7.74 -16.73 -12.55
C LEU A 57 -8.26 -16.39 -13.95
N ALA A 58 -7.43 -16.61 -14.97
CA ALA A 58 -7.81 -16.56 -16.37
C ALA A 58 -7.10 -17.66 -17.16
N ALA A 59 -7.77 -18.17 -18.20
CA ALA A 59 -7.16 -19.06 -19.19
C ALA A 59 -6.45 -18.22 -20.25
N GLY A 60 -5.27 -18.70 -20.69
CA GLY A 60 -4.57 -18.22 -21.86
C GLY A 60 -4.82 -19.07 -23.11
N GLU A 61 -3.85 -19.08 -24.01
CA GLU A 61 -3.86 -20.00 -25.14
C GLU A 61 -3.40 -21.41 -24.72
N GLY A 62 -4.03 -22.44 -25.29
CA GLY A 62 -3.67 -23.83 -24.97
C GLY A 62 -3.91 -24.17 -23.51
N ASP A 63 -2.85 -24.56 -22.81
CA ASP A 63 -2.86 -25.02 -21.42
C ASP A 63 -2.39 -23.92 -20.42
N ASP A 64 -2.30 -22.68 -20.87
CA ASP A 64 -1.81 -21.58 -20.04
C ASP A 64 -2.86 -21.11 -19.03
N ILE A 65 -2.38 -20.94 -17.78
CA ILE A 65 -3.16 -20.43 -16.66
C ILE A 65 -2.48 -19.16 -16.16
N TYR A 66 -3.27 -18.13 -15.94
CA TYR A 66 -2.81 -16.88 -15.36
C TYR A 66 -3.55 -16.57 -14.06
N LEU A 67 -2.80 -16.07 -13.07
CA LEU A 67 -3.32 -15.57 -11.81
C LEU A 67 -2.92 -14.11 -11.64
N CYS A 68 -3.90 -13.24 -11.42
CA CYS A 68 -3.69 -11.83 -11.09
C CYS A 68 -4.05 -11.56 -9.64
N ASN A 69 -3.13 -11.00 -8.88
CA ASN A 69 -3.32 -10.55 -7.49
C ASN A 69 -2.48 -9.30 -7.21
N ALA A 70 -2.38 -8.87 -5.96
CA ALA A 70 -1.58 -7.70 -5.56
C ALA A 70 -0.08 -7.89 -5.82
N ALA A 71 0.45 -9.11 -5.80
CA ALA A 71 1.85 -9.38 -6.10
C ALA A 71 2.15 -9.29 -7.61
N GLY A 72 1.12 -9.36 -8.47
CA GLY A 72 1.28 -9.20 -9.90
C GLY A 72 0.42 -10.14 -10.75
N ILE A 73 0.90 -10.42 -11.96
CA ILE A 73 0.34 -11.43 -12.85
C ILE A 73 1.34 -12.57 -12.97
N HIS A 74 0.86 -13.76 -12.65
CA HIS A 74 1.65 -14.98 -12.62
C HIS A 74 1.13 -15.95 -13.68
N HIS A 75 2.03 -16.69 -14.31
CA HIS A 75 1.76 -17.68 -15.34
C HIS A 75 2.18 -19.06 -14.90
N MET A 76 1.43 -20.05 -15.34
CA MET A 76 1.81 -21.46 -15.28
C MET A 76 1.08 -22.24 -16.38
N ALA A 77 1.74 -23.21 -16.97
CA ALA A 77 1.04 -24.19 -17.82
C ALA A 77 0.30 -25.22 -16.95
N LEU A 78 -0.86 -25.70 -17.37
CA LEU A 78 -1.60 -26.76 -16.69
C LEU A 78 -0.70 -28.02 -16.53
N GLY A 79 -0.65 -28.58 -15.33
CA GLY A 79 0.30 -29.64 -14.97
C GLY A 79 1.70 -29.15 -14.59
N GLY A 80 1.94 -27.85 -14.62
CA GLY A 80 3.17 -27.22 -14.10
C GLY A 80 3.22 -27.23 -12.58
N THR A 81 4.42 -27.03 -12.03
CA THR A 81 4.66 -27.04 -10.57
C THR A 81 5.09 -25.69 -10.00
N MET A 82 5.38 -24.72 -10.86
CA MET A 82 5.86 -23.40 -10.47
C MET A 82 5.12 -22.30 -11.20
N TRP A 83 4.77 -21.25 -10.45
CA TRP A 83 4.26 -20.00 -11.00
C TRP A 83 5.43 -19.08 -11.37
N GLU A 84 5.40 -18.55 -12.57
CA GLU A 84 6.33 -17.54 -13.06
C GLU A 84 5.67 -16.16 -12.96
N THR A 85 6.34 -15.20 -12.34
CA THR A 85 5.86 -13.82 -12.31
C THR A 85 6.22 -13.13 -13.62
N ILE A 86 5.21 -12.77 -14.40
CA ILE A 86 5.37 -12.08 -15.69
C ILE A 86 5.09 -10.58 -15.60
N VAL A 87 4.32 -10.15 -14.60
CA VAL A 87 4.12 -8.74 -14.26
C VAL A 87 4.33 -8.58 -12.76
N ASP A 88 5.36 -7.86 -12.37
CA ASP A 88 5.61 -7.54 -10.96
C ASP A 88 4.63 -6.45 -10.51
N GLY A 89 3.72 -6.80 -9.59
CA GLY A 89 2.72 -5.88 -9.07
C GLY A 89 3.32 -4.64 -8.39
N SER A 90 4.51 -4.77 -7.80
CA SER A 90 5.20 -3.66 -7.13
C SER A 90 5.62 -2.54 -8.08
N LEU A 91 5.77 -2.84 -9.37
CA LEU A 91 6.13 -1.89 -10.42
C LEU A 91 4.90 -1.25 -11.11
N ASN A 92 3.70 -1.56 -10.64
CA ASN A 92 2.47 -1.08 -11.28
C ASN A 92 1.31 -0.91 -10.28
N SER A 93 0.13 -0.58 -10.82
CA SER A 93 -1.05 -0.28 -10.00
C SER A 93 -1.62 -1.45 -9.20
N LEU A 94 -1.25 -2.71 -9.47
CA LEU A 94 -1.83 -3.89 -8.81
C LEU A 94 -1.49 -3.96 -7.31
N SER A 95 -0.32 -3.46 -6.91
CA SER A 95 0.09 -3.44 -5.49
C SER A 95 -0.41 -2.21 -4.73
N LEU A 96 -1.10 -1.26 -5.38
CA LEU A 96 -1.62 -0.09 -4.68
C LEU A 96 -2.61 -0.53 -3.58
N PRO A 97 -2.43 -0.05 -2.34
CA PRO A 97 -3.37 -0.32 -1.26
C PRO A 97 -4.80 0.11 -1.62
N GLY A 98 -5.79 -0.65 -1.17
CA GLY A 98 -7.20 -0.36 -1.45
C GLY A 98 -7.70 -0.83 -2.82
N ILE A 99 -6.85 -1.50 -3.61
CA ILE A 99 -7.28 -2.17 -4.84
C ILE A 99 -7.91 -3.52 -4.50
N ARG A 100 -9.06 -3.76 -5.09
CA ARG A 100 -9.74 -5.05 -5.06
C ARG A 100 -9.91 -5.59 -6.47
N ILE A 101 -9.08 -6.57 -6.82
CA ILE A 101 -9.10 -7.20 -8.14
C ILE A 101 -10.37 -8.06 -8.25
N SER A 102 -11.17 -7.79 -9.27
CA SER A 102 -12.44 -8.48 -9.50
C SER A 102 -12.32 -9.52 -10.61
N LYS A 103 -11.69 -9.18 -11.73
CA LYS A 103 -11.56 -10.08 -12.88
C LYS A 103 -10.38 -9.70 -13.76
N MET A 104 -9.74 -10.74 -14.33
CA MET A 104 -8.75 -10.61 -15.40
C MET A 104 -9.21 -11.38 -16.64
N CYS A 105 -8.85 -10.88 -17.82
CA CYS A 105 -8.93 -11.57 -19.09
C CYS A 105 -7.61 -11.45 -19.84
N VAL A 106 -7.23 -12.51 -20.55
CA VAL A 106 -6.06 -12.53 -21.44
C VAL A 106 -6.50 -12.14 -22.84
N GLY A 107 -5.83 -11.17 -23.45
CA GLY A 107 -6.04 -10.72 -24.82
C GLY A 107 -5.25 -11.55 -25.84
N LYS A 108 -5.41 -11.25 -27.12
CA LYS A 108 -4.84 -12.06 -28.21
C LYS A 108 -3.33 -12.04 -28.32
N ASN A 109 -2.66 -11.03 -27.79
CA ASN A 109 -1.21 -10.85 -27.87
C ASN A 109 -0.53 -11.07 -26.51
N ASN A 110 -1.14 -11.86 -25.63
CA ASN A 110 -0.74 -11.99 -24.23
C ASN A 110 -0.72 -10.66 -23.47
N ASP A 111 -1.58 -9.73 -23.88
CA ASP A 111 -1.91 -8.56 -23.09
C ASP A 111 -3.01 -8.91 -22.09
N PHE A 112 -3.12 -8.14 -20.98
CA PHE A 112 -4.04 -8.43 -19.90
C PHE A 112 -4.98 -7.27 -19.65
N PHE A 113 -6.25 -7.59 -19.51
CA PHE A 113 -7.28 -6.64 -19.07
C PHE A 113 -7.68 -7.00 -17.66
N VAL A 114 -7.43 -6.09 -16.71
CA VAL A 114 -7.74 -6.31 -15.30
C VAL A 114 -8.80 -5.31 -14.86
N TRP A 115 -9.92 -5.84 -14.40
CA TRP A 115 -10.98 -5.08 -13.77
C TRP A 115 -10.79 -5.10 -12.25
N TYR A 116 -10.62 -3.94 -11.66
CA TYR A 116 -10.50 -3.78 -10.21
C TYR A 116 -11.27 -2.55 -9.71
N GLU A 117 -11.53 -2.52 -8.42
CA GLU A 117 -12.04 -1.34 -7.72
C GLU A 117 -10.90 -0.66 -6.98
N LYS A 118 -10.86 0.67 -7.04
CA LYS A 118 -9.96 1.52 -6.29
C LYS A 118 -10.78 2.65 -5.66
N ASP A 119 -10.74 2.73 -4.32
CA ASP A 119 -11.50 3.73 -3.57
C ASP A 119 -12.98 3.78 -4.02
N GLU A 120 -13.62 2.59 -4.11
CA GLU A 120 -15.00 2.36 -4.58
C GLU A 120 -15.26 2.73 -6.07
N ASN A 121 -14.25 3.12 -6.82
CA ASN A 121 -14.38 3.43 -8.23
C ASN A 121 -13.90 2.25 -9.09
N PRO A 122 -14.70 1.80 -10.08
CA PRO A 122 -14.29 0.75 -10.99
C PRO A 122 -13.23 1.26 -11.97
N VAL A 123 -12.18 0.45 -12.16
CA VAL A 123 -11.10 0.71 -13.11
C VAL A 123 -10.90 -0.50 -13.99
N LEU A 124 -10.77 -0.27 -15.30
CA LEU A 124 -10.30 -1.28 -16.26
C LEU A 124 -8.88 -0.89 -16.69
N ALA A 125 -7.89 -1.67 -16.25
CA ALA A 125 -6.50 -1.50 -16.68
C ALA A 125 -6.16 -2.44 -17.83
N HIS A 126 -5.36 -1.98 -18.77
CA HIS A 126 -4.81 -2.75 -19.89
C HIS A 126 -3.29 -2.81 -19.74
N TYR A 127 -2.75 -4.01 -19.54
CA TYR A 127 -1.32 -4.27 -19.43
C TYR A 127 -0.82 -4.83 -20.76
N VAL A 128 0.15 -4.18 -21.35
CA VAL A 128 0.78 -4.54 -22.63
C VAL A 128 2.25 -4.73 -22.40
N TYR A 129 2.82 -5.77 -23.03
CA TYR A 129 4.26 -5.96 -23.00
C TYR A 129 4.96 -4.83 -23.78
N ASP A 130 5.88 -4.16 -23.12
CA ASP A 130 6.75 -3.14 -23.71
C ASP A 130 8.21 -3.54 -23.44
N PRO A 131 8.98 -3.90 -24.49
CA PRO A 131 10.38 -4.31 -24.34
C PRO A 131 11.30 -3.19 -23.86
N ASP A 132 10.86 -1.93 -23.98
CA ASP A 132 11.66 -0.76 -23.56
C ASP A 132 11.37 -0.36 -22.11
N THR A 133 10.36 -0.95 -21.48
CA THR A 133 10.05 -0.73 -20.07
C THR A 133 11.04 -1.46 -19.16
N ILE A 134 11.60 -0.74 -18.19
CA ILE A 134 12.49 -1.32 -17.18
C ILE A 134 11.68 -2.27 -16.29
N SER A 135 11.99 -3.57 -16.36
CA SER A 135 11.35 -4.61 -15.56
C SER A 135 12.18 -5.04 -14.34
N VAL A 136 13.47 -4.68 -14.31
CA VAL A 136 14.39 -5.01 -13.21
C VAL A 136 15.01 -3.71 -12.68
N PRO A 137 14.62 -3.27 -11.48
CA PRO A 137 15.23 -2.10 -10.84
C PRO A 137 16.74 -2.29 -10.66
N THR A 138 17.51 -1.24 -10.88
CA THR A 138 18.98 -1.23 -10.77
C THR A 138 19.49 -0.71 -9.43
N SER A 139 18.62 -0.06 -8.66
CA SER A 139 18.90 0.48 -7.34
C SER A 139 17.74 0.22 -6.38
N THR A 140 18.01 0.36 -5.08
CA THR A 140 17.01 0.21 -4.03
C THR A 140 16.98 1.45 -3.16
N LEU A 141 15.79 1.95 -2.84
CA LEU A 141 15.53 3.00 -1.87
C LEU A 141 14.77 2.37 -0.70
N THR A 142 15.34 2.45 0.48
CA THR A 142 14.77 1.86 1.69
C THR A 142 14.01 2.89 2.52
N VAL A 143 12.76 2.56 2.87
CA VAL A 143 11.90 3.36 3.76
C VAL A 143 11.68 2.58 5.04
N TYR A 144 12.17 3.07 6.15
CA TYR A 144 12.06 2.40 7.45
C TYR A 144 11.15 3.18 8.40
N GLY A 145 10.36 2.46 9.17
CA GLY A 145 9.62 2.98 10.31
C GLY A 145 9.35 1.90 11.34
N LEU A 146 9.06 2.33 12.56
CA LEU A 146 8.85 1.40 13.67
C LEU A 146 7.60 0.53 13.48
N ASP A 147 6.54 1.09 12.87
CA ASP A 147 5.25 0.45 12.64
C ASP A 147 4.65 0.99 11.33
N LEU A 148 4.89 0.31 10.22
CA LEU A 148 4.46 0.71 8.89
C LEU A 148 3.35 -0.16 8.30
N SER A 149 2.99 -1.27 8.95
CA SER A 149 2.01 -2.23 8.42
C SER A 149 0.65 -1.61 8.13
N GLU A 150 0.20 -0.72 9.02
CA GLU A 150 -1.08 -0.02 8.93
C GLU A 150 -0.95 1.41 8.34
N LYS A 151 0.24 1.80 7.88
CA LYS A 151 0.49 3.12 7.31
C LYS A 151 0.18 3.14 5.80
N TYR A 152 -1.09 3.09 5.47
CA TYR A 152 -1.60 3.10 4.09
C TYR A 152 -0.93 4.15 3.19
N LEU A 153 -0.80 5.42 3.66
CA LEU A 153 -0.24 6.52 2.87
C LEU A 153 1.24 6.31 2.53
N ILE A 154 2.03 5.72 3.44
CA ILE A 154 3.44 5.43 3.18
C ILE A 154 3.57 4.38 2.08
N ARG A 155 2.82 3.28 2.19
CA ARG A 155 2.81 2.23 1.17
C ARG A 155 2.34 2.76 -0.18
N GLN A 156 1.28 3.55 -0.21
CA GLN A 156 0.78 4.17 -1.44
C GLN A 156 1.82 5.10 -2.06
N GLY A 157 2.51 5.93 -1.26
CA GLY A 157 3.58 6.81 -1.71
C GLY A 157 4.76 6.04 -2.30
N ALA A 158 5.20 4.96 -1.62
CA ALA A 158 6.28 4.10 -2.09
C ALA A 158 5.98 3.48 -3.46
N ILE A 159 4.79 2.91 -3.62
CA ILE A 159 4.38 2.29 -4.90
C ILE A 159 4.28 3.34 -6.01
N ARG A 160 3.69 4.52 -5.74
CA ARG A 160 3.61 5.59 -6.74
C ARG A 160 4.99 6.07 -7.17
N PHE A 161 5.89 6.28 -6.21
CA PHE A 161 7.27 6.66 -6.52
C PHE A 161 7.97 5.62 -7.39
N GLN A 162 7.82 4.34 -7.07
CA GLN A 162 8.40 3.24 -7.86
C GLN A 162 7.81 3.15 -9.28
N MET A 163 6.50 3.39 -9.45
CA MET A 163 5.86 3.45 -10.77
C MET A 163 6.39 4.59 -11.64
N GLU A 164 6.74 5.74 -11.04
CA GLU A 164 7.33 6.90 -11.72
C GLU A 164 8.85 6.74 -11.94
N ASN A 165 9.50 5.87 -11.15
CA ASN A 165 10.94 5.59 -11.19
C ASN A 165 11.18 4.08 -11.25
N PRO A 166 10.90 3.42 -12.39
CA PRO A 166 10.94 1.95 -12.48
C PRO A 166 12.33 1.34 -12.33
N ASP A 167 13.38 2.13 -12.43
CA ASP A 167 14.77 1.76 -12.15
C ASP A 167 15.12 1.71 -10.65
N ILE A 168 14.22 2.19 -9.78
CA ILE A 168 14.38 2.20 -8.33
C ILE A 168 13.36 1.26 -7.67
N ARG A 169 13.84 0.24 -6.98
CA ARG A 169 12.99 -0.57 -6.09
C ARG A 169 12.78 0.18 -4.78
N VAL A 170 11.54 0.32 -4.33
CA VAL A 170 11.26 0.88 -3.00
C VAL A 170 10.96 -0.25 -2.03
N GLU A 171 11.80 -0.41 -1.02
CA GLU A 171 11.63 -1.39 0.04
C GLU A 171 11.12 -0.71 1.31
N VAL A 172 9.91 -1.10 1.76
CA VAL A 172 9.29 -0.57 2.98
C VAL A 172 9.51 -1.55 4.12
N ILE A 173 10.31 -1.16 5.10
CA ILE A 173 10.73 -1.97 6.23
C ILE A 173 9.96 -1.57 7.48
N ASP A 174 9.17 -2.51 8.02
CA ASP A 174 8.48 -2.37 9.30
C ASP A 174 9.34 -2.99 10.41
N GLY A 175 9.89 -2.14 11.30
CA GLY A 175 10.79 -2.57 12.34
C GLY A 175 10.19 -3.57 13.33
N ARG A 176 8.92 -3.41 13.69
CA ARG A 176 8.24 -4.35 14.58
C ARG A 176 8.00 -5.71 13.95
N LYS A 177 7.69 -5.74 12.64
CA LYS A 177 7.55 -7.02 11.91
C LYS A 177 8.89 -7.71 11.71
N GLN A 178 9.93 -6.95 11.36
CA GLN A 178 11.27 -7.50 11.15
C GLN A 178 11.86 -8.09 12.43
N MET A 179 11.56 -7.48 13.59
CA MET A 179 12.06 -7.89 14.91
C MET A 179 10.90 -8.29 15.83
N GLU A 180 10.05 -9.18 15.36
CA GLU A 180 8.84 -9.62 16.07
C GLU A 180 9.17 -10.14 17.49
N GLY A 181 8.40 -9.66 18.46
CA GLY A 181 8.58 -10.03 19.87
C GLY A 181 9.62 -9.21 20.63
N MET A 182 10.36 -8.31 19.97
CA MET A 182 11.28 -7.39 20.65
C MET A 182 10.56 -6.12 21.13
N MET A 183 11.13 -5.47 22.15
CA MET A 183 10.63 -4.17 22.60
C MET A 183 11.11 -3.04 21.69
N ASP A 184 10.31 -1.99 21.52
CA ASP A 184 10.64 -0.82 20.69
C ASP A 184 12.03 -0.24 21.00
N ALA A 185 12.44 -0.25 22.27
CA ALA A 185 13.77 0.23 22.68
C ALA A 185 14.93 -0.59 22.07
N ASP A 186 14.76 -1.89 21.90
CA ASP A 186 15.77 -2.77 21.32
C ASP A 186 15.79 -2.62 19.78
N ILE A 187 14.60 -2.49 19.16
CA ILE A 187 14.44 -2.21 17.73
C ILE A 187 15.11 -0.86 17.38
N ILE A 188 14.84 0.20 18.15
CA ILE A 188 15.47 1.52 17.97
C ILE A 188 16.98 1.46 18.16
N ARG A 189 17.46 0.62 19.11
CA ARG A 189 18.91 0.44 19.30
C ARG A 189 19.56 -0.17 18.07
N SER A 190 18.97 -1.23 17.50
CA SER A 190 19.45 -1.86 16.27
C SER A 190 19.48 -0.86 15.10
N LEU A 191 18.38 -0.12 14.90
CA LEU A 191 18.32 0.93 13.89
C LEU A 191 19.43 1.98 14.09
N ASN A 192 19.69 2.42 15.33
CA ASN A 192 20.75 3.39 15.62
C ASN A 192 22.15 2.86 15.27
N GLU A 193 22.41 1.57 15.49
CA GLU A 193 23.67 0.94 15.10
C GLU A 193 23.84 0.91 13.57
N GLU A 194 22.78 0.60 12.84
CA GLU A 194 22.78 0.62 11.38
C GLU A 194 23.00 2.04 10.84
N LEU A 195 22.29 3.05 11.36
CA LEU A 195 22.43 4.45 10.96
C LEU A 195 23.85 4.97 11.22
N LEU A 196 24.47 4.62 12.35
CA LEU A 196 25.84 5.03 12.70
C LEU A 196 26.91 4.39 11.80
N THR A 197 26.63 3.21 11.24
CA THR A 197 27.56 2.51 10.33
C THR A 197 27.36 2.91 8.87
N GLY A 198 26.35 3.74 8.56
CA GLY A 198 25.97 4.11 7.20
C GLY A 198 25.25 3.01 6.43
N ALA A 199 24.77 1.98 7.14
CA ALA A 199 23.97 0.89 6.60
C ALA A 199 22.48 1.07 6.88
N GLY A 200 22.07 2.22 7.41
CA GLY A 200 20.69 2.52 7.73
C GLY A 200 19.84 2.82 6.49
N ALA A 201 18.53 2.93 6.70
CA ALA A 201 17.58 3.23 5.64
C ALA A 201 17.75 4.65 5.08
N ASP A 202 17.41 4.83 3.80
CA ASP A 202 17.48 6.11 3.09
C ASP A 202 16.42 7.10 3.56
N VAL A 203 15.25 6.61 3.94
CA VAL A 203 14.11 7.41 4.42
C VAL A 203 13.60 6.87 5.75
N LEU A 204 13.42 7.74 6.75
CA LEU A 204 12.86 7.38 8.04
C LEU A 204 11.46 7.96 8.24
N VAL A 205 10.50 7.11 8.59
CA VAL A 205 9.20 7.52 9.12
C VAL A 205 9.35 7.69 10.64
N LEU A 206 9.37 8.93 11.09
CA LEU A 206 9.80 9.30 12.44
C LEU A 206 8.79 8.99 13.57
N ASP A 207 7.61 8.46 13.25
CA ASP A 207 6.61 8.06 14.25
C ASP A 207 7.21 7.06 15.25
N GLY A 208 7.29 7.45 16.51
CA GLY A 208 7.89 6.64 17.60
C GLY A 208 9.42 6.61 17.63
N LEU A 209 10.11 7.20 16.64
CA LEU A 209 11.56 7.34 16.61
C LEU A 209 12.03 8.65 17.30
N PRO A 210 13.27 8.71 17.81
CA PRO A 210 13.79 9.89 18.48
C PRO A 210 14.28 10.98 17.49
N GLY A 211 13.37 11.50 16.65
CA GLY A 211 13.66 12.42 15.54
C GLY A 211 14.50 13.64 15.97
N LYS A 212 14.19 14.25 17.12
CA LYS A 212 14.98 15.37 17.65
C LYS A 212 16.45 15.00 17.86
N SER A 213 16.72 13.81 18.44
CA SER A 213 18.10 13.32 18.62
C SER A 213 18.80 13.04 17.30
N TYR A 214 18.05 12.59 16.28
CA TYR A 214 18.59 12.34 14.95
C TYR A 214 19.00 13.64 14.26
N ILE A 215 18.20 14.70 14.39
CA ILE A 215 18.55 16.04 13.89
C ILE A 215 19.81 16.56 14.61
N GLU A 216 19.86 16.51 15.96
CA GLU A 216 20.98 17.01 16.75
C GLU A 216 22.31 16.28 16.46
N LYS A 217 22.22 15.02 16.06
CA LYS A 217 23.38 14.18 15.70
C LYS A 217 23.76 14.25 14.21
N GLY A 218 23.01 15.00 13.40
CA GLY A 218 23.26 15.11 11.96
C GLY A 218 22.99 13.81 11.19
N ILE A 219 22.05 12.99 11.67
CA ILE A 219 21.62 11.77 10.99
C ILE A 219 20.62 12.10 9.86
N LEU A 220 19.79 13.14 10.08
CA LEU A 220 18.83 13.59 9.06
C LEU A 220 19.41 14.70 8.22
N GLU A 221 19.15 14.63 6.92
CA GLU A 221 19.52 15.67 5.93
C GLU A 221 18.54 16.86 5.97
N ASP A 222 19.01 18.05 5.64
CA ASP A 222 18.18 19.23 5.42
C ASP A 222 17.45 19.12 4.09
N MET A 223 16.14 19.00 4.15
CA MET A 223 15.25 18.90 2.99
C MET A 223 14.74 20.25 2.48
N SER A 224 15.25 21.38 2.98
CA SER A 224 14.71 22.70 2.63
C SER A 224 14.77 22.99 1.13
N GLU A 225 15.88 22.62 0.45
CA GLU A 225 16.04 22.77 -1.00
C GLU A 225 15.13 21.79 -1.78
N LEU A 226 15.03 20.54 -1.32
CA LEU A 226 14.17 19.52 -1.92
C LEU A 226 12.70 19.93 -1.87
N LEU A 227 12.25 20.55 -0.77
CA LEU A 227 10.86 20.93 -0.55
C LEU A 227 10.49 22.29 -1.17
N ALA A 228 11.47 23.12 -1.54
CA ALA A 228 11.23 24.46 -2.07
C ALA A 228 10.29 24.47 -3.29
N PRO A 229 10.49 23.64 -4.34
CA PRO A 229 9.62 23.64 -5.51
C PRO A 229 8.14 23.29 -5.16
N PHE A 230 7.93 22.32 -4.29
CA PHE A 230 6.58 21.89 -3.88
C PHE A 230 5.86 22.93 -3.00
N THR A 231 6.63 23.69 -2.22
CA THR A 231 6.10 24.77 -1.39
C THR A 231 5.79 26.01 -2.24
N GLU A 232 6.60 26.27 -3.27
CA GLU A 232 6.41 27.40 -4.19
C GLU A 232 5.24 27.15 -5.15
N SER A 233 5.07 25.93 -5.65
CA SER A 233 3.93 25.51 -6.48
C SER A 233 2.61 25.47 -5.70
N GLY A 234 2.66 25.39 -4.36
CA GLY A 234 1.49 25.26 -3.49
C GLY A 234 1.00 23.81 -3.32
N GLU A 235 1.74 22.84 -3.83
CA GLU A 235 1.47 21.40 -3.58
C GLU A 235 1.62 21.04 -2.10
N ILE A 236 2.57 21.69 -1.41
CA ILE A 236 2.70 21.59 0.04
C ILE A 236 2.36 22.95 0.65
N TYR A 237 1.41 22.97 1.58
CA TYR A 237 1.00 24.17 2.27
C TYR A 237 2.15 24.77 3.11
N ARG A 238 2.47 26.03 2.89
CA ARG A 238 3.57 26.74 3.60
C ARG A 238 3.42 26.77 5.12
N ASN A 239 2.20 26.81 5.62
CA ASN A 239 1.94 26.77 7.07
C ASN A 239 2.28 25.42 7.70
N LEU A 240 2.18 24.31 6.95
CA LEU A 240 2.59 22.99 7.42
C LEU A 240 4.10 22.87 7.48
N THR A 241 4.81 23.17 6.40
CA THR A 241 6.28 23.17 6.37
C THR A 241 6.87 24.20 7.31
N GLY A 242 6.20 25.35 7.48
CA GLY A 242 6.64 26.42 8.39
C GLY A 242 6.70 26.02 9.85
N HIS A 243 5.85 25.07 10.29
CA HIS A 243 5.89 24.53 11.64
C HIS A 243 7.17 23.71 11.93
N PHE A 244 7.68 23.01 10.91
CA PHE A 244 8.89 22.18 11.00
C PHE A 244 10.15 22.92 10.60
N ARG A 245 10.03 24.17 10.13
CA ARG A 245 11.17 25.02 9.78
C ARG A 245 11.84 25.55 11.03
N ARG A 246 13.14 25.33 11.14
CA ARG A 246 13.96 25.83 12.24
C ARG A 246 14.29 27.33 12.04
N SER A 247 14.87 27.94 13.07
CA SER A 247 15.24 29.38 13.04
C SER A 247 16.32 29.72 12.00
N ASP A 248 17.15 28.73 11.62
CA ASP A 248 18.16 28.84 10.58
C ASP A 248 17.63 28.59 9.17
N GLY A 249 16.36 28.24 9.04
CA GLY A 249 15.68 27.96 7.78
C GLY A 249 15.66 26.49 7.36
N SER A 250 16.38 25.62 8.05
CA SER A 250 16.44 24.17 7.74
C SER A 250 15.14 23.43 8.06
N VAL A 251 14.89 22.34 7.30
CA VAL A 251 13.72 21.46 7.47
C VAL A 251 14.19 20.02 7.40
N TYR A 252 14.07 19.27 8.50
CA TYR A 252 14.53 17.87 8.60
C TYR A 252 13.39 16.86 8.64
N GLU A 253 12.16 17.34 8.81
CA GLU A 253 10.98 16.48 8.89
C GLU A 253 9.76 17.18 8.29
N VAL A 254 8.86 16.41 7.68
CA VAL A 254 7.60 16.91 7.12
C VAL A 254 6.46 15.96 7.50
N PRO A 255 5.26 16.48 7.80
CA PRO A 255 4.13 15.62 8.10
C PRO A 255 3.59 15.01 6.80
N VAL A 256 3.40 13.70 6.79
CA VAL A 256 2.70 12.99 5.72
C VAL A 256 1.17 13.10 5.90
N ARG A 257 0.72 13.26 7.15
CA ARG A 257 -0.69 13.40 7.51
C ARG A 257 -0.86 14.45 8.59
N VAL A 258 -1.87 15.29 8.43
CA VAL A 258 -2.23 16.30 9.42
C VAL A 258 -3.69 16.12 9.82
N LEU A 259 -3.93 16.08 11.12
CA LEU A 259 -5.28 16.05 11.69
C LEU A 259 -5.63 17.43 12.21
N PHE A 260 -6.73 17.98 11.73
CA PHE A 260 -7.24 19.25 12.20
C PHE A 260 -8.42 19.01 13.14
N PRO A 261 -8.40 19.51 14.37
CA PRO A 261 -9.59 19.54 15.19
C PRO A 261 -10.61 20.50 14.54
N VAL A 262 -11.81 20.01 14.30
CA VAL A 262 -12.91 20.80 13.75
C VAL A 262 -13.98 20.95 14.81
N VAL A 263 -14.38 22.19 15.10
CA VAL A 263 -15.52 22.49 15.94
C VAL A 263 -16.68 22.90 15.04
N TYR A 264 -17.81 22.23 15.17
CA TYR A 264 -19.04 22.55 14.45
C TYR A 264 -20.19 22.79 15.43
N GLY A 265 -21.11 23.67 15.04
CA GLY A 265 -22.27 24.04 15.84
C GLY A 265 -23.18 24.96 15.06
N GLU A 266 -24.20 25.54 15.74
CA GLU A 266 -25.04 26.54 15.14
C GLU A 266 -24.24 27.79 14.72
N ALA A 267 -24.63 28.44 13.62
CA ALA A 267 -23.88 29.55 13.02
C ALA A 267 -23.57 30.70 14.00
N GLY A 268 -24.46 30.98 14.93
CA GLY A 268 -24.27 32.00 15.97
C GLY A 268 -23.24 31.60 17.04
N ALA A 269 -23.17 30.30 17.37
CA ALA A 269 -22.20 29.76 18.33
C ALA A 269 -20.80 29.67 17.73
N THR A 270 -20.69 29.21 16.47
CA THR A 270 -19.40 29.06 15.78
C THR A 270 -18.74 30.39 15.43
N ALA A 271 -19.49 31.45 15.18
CA ALA A 271 -18.95 32.76 14.92
C ALA A 271 -18.16 33.38 16.11
N SER A 272 -18.46 32.95 17.35
CA SER A 272 -17.73 33.36 18.55
C SER A 272 -16.49 32.52 18.85
N LEU A 273 -16.21 31.46 18.08
CA LEU A 273 -15.10 30.51 18.29
C LEU A 273 -13.87 30.84 17.43
N SER A 274 -13.60 32.12 17.17
CA SER A 274 -12.46 32.55 16.35
C SER A 274 -11.07 32.29 16.99
N SER A 275 -11.04 31.99 18.30
CA SER A 275 -9.82 31.66 19.04
C SER A 275 -10.13 30.77 20.24
N LEU A 276 -9.10 30.15 20.84
CA LEU A 276 -9.22 29.37 22.07
C LEU A 276 -9.77 30.26 23.23
N GLN A 277 -9.36 31.51 23.28
CA GLN A 277 -9.83 32.46 24.26
C GLN A 277 -11.35 32.69 24.12
N ALA A 278 -11.83 32.94 22.91
CA ALA A 278 -13.25 33.10 22.62
C ALA A 278 -14.08 31.86 22.95
N TYR A 279 -13.51 30.67 22.76
CA TYR A 279 -14.13 29.41 23.14
C TYR A 279 -14.31 29.28 24.66
N LEU A 280 -13.28 29.58 25.43
CA LEU A 280 -13.33 29.57 26.89
C LEU A 280 -14.36 30.57 27.44
N GLU A 281 -14.37 31.78 26.91
CA GLU A 281 -15.34 32.83 27.25
C GLU A 281 -16.78 32.43 26.91
N TYR A 282 -16.96 31.74 25.78
CA TYR A 282 -18.27 31.18 25.40
C TYR A 282 -18.74 30.12 26.38
N GLN A 283 -17.86 29.20 26.81
CA GLN A 283 -18.20 28.17 27.78
C GLN A 283 -18.62 28.69 29.15
N GLU A 284 -18.07 29.82 29.55
CA GLU A 284 -18.41 30.52 30.79
C GLU A 284 -19.68 31.42 30.68
N SER A 285 -20.20 31.59 29.46
CA SER A 285 -21.36 32.46 29.25
C SER A 285 -22.69 31.78 29.68
N PRO A 286 -23.59 32.51 30.34
CA PRO A 286 -24.92 32.01 30.69
C PRO A 286 -25.71 31.67 29.39
N GLY A 287 -26.04 30.42 29.21
CA GLY A 287 -26.76 29.95 28.02
C GLY A 287 -25.89 29.29 26.95
N ALA A 288 -24.62 29.03 27.25
CA ALA A 288 -23.77 28.21 26.38
C ALA A 288 -24.39 26.83 26.13
N GLY A 289 -24.78 26.59 24.91
CA GLY A 289 -25.21 25.23 24.47
C GLY A 289 -24.03 24.26 24.53
N SER A 290 -24.31 22.94 24.67
CA SER A 290 -23.26 21.95 24.65
C SER A 290 -22.57 21.94 23.28
N ILE A 291 -21.30 22.30 23.24
CA ILE A 291 -20.46 22.14 22.04
C ILE A 291 -19.84 20.73 22.13
N SER A 292 -20.23 19.83 21.24
CA SER A 292 -19.55 18.54 21.13
C SER A 292 -18.41 18.68 20.11
N GLY A 293 -17.18 18.55 20.59
CA GLY A 293 -16.01 18.42 19.71
C GLY A 293 -15.95 16.99 19.17
N LYS A 294 -15.80 16.83 17.86
CA LYS A 294 -15.53 15.55 17.22
C LYS A 294 -14.25 15.68 16.41
N THR A 295 -13.30 14.79 16.64
CA THR A 295 -12.15 14.66 15.74
C THR A 295 -12.65 13.91 14.51
N VAL A 296 -12.53 14.53 13.34
CA VAL A 296 -12.84 13.87 12.06
C VAL A 296 -11.53 13.29 11.55
N TYR A 297 -11.51 11.97 11.39
CA TYR A 297 -10.37 11.22 10.87
C TYR A 297 -10.41 11.14 9.34
#